data_09cb08edd7681b296e6c7732055a3e29
#
_entry.id   09cb08edd7681b296e6c7732055a3e29
#
_cell.length_a   1.000
_cell.length_b   1.000
_cell.length_c   1.000
_cell.angle_alpha   90.00
_cell.angle_beta   90.00
_cell.angle_gamma   90.00
#
_symmetry.space_group_name_H-M   'P 1'
#
loop_
_entity.id
_entity.type
_entity.pdbx_description
1 polymer ?
#
loop_
_entity_poly.entity_id
_entity_poly.type
_entity_poly.pdbx_seq_one_letter_code
_entity_poly.pdbx_strand_id
1 'polypeptide(L)'
;MSEILDAYRIHTEPYYRCVDDEVALFEAAYSVRMPMMLKGPTGCGKTRFVEYMAWKLGKPLITVACNEDMTASDLVGRFLLDAQGTRWQDGPLALAARHGAICYLDEVVEARQDTTVVIHPLTDNRRVLPLEKKGELVKAHPDFQVVISYNPGYQSLMKDLKQSTKQRFGALDFQYPSHEVECEIIVHETGVDA
;
A
#
# COMPACT_ATOMS: atom_id res chain seq x y z
N MET A 1 -19.84 0.24 -9.79
CA MET A 1 -18.60 -0.05 -9.07
C MET A 1 -18.17 -1.42 -9.57
N SER A 2 -16.97 -1.56 -10.12
CA SER A 2 -16.67 -2.72 -10.95
C SER A 2 -16.53 -3.98 -10.10
N GLU A 3 -17.15 -5.07 -10.53
CA GLU A 3 -17.00 -6.44 -9.99
C GLU A 3 -15.53 -6.86 -9.82
N ILE A 4 -14.64 -6.24 -10.59
CA ILE A 4 -13.18 -6.48 -10.58
C ILE A 4 -12.54 -6.24 -9.20
N LEU A 5 -13.03 -5.26 -8.43
CA LEU A 5 -12.46 -4.92 -7.11
C LEU A 5 -13.18 -5.58 -5.94
N ASP A 6 -14.24 -6.34 -6.19
CA ASP A 6 -15.01 -6.95 -5.09
C ASP A 6 -14.18 -8.01 -4.34
N ALA A 7 -13.32 -8.71 -5.07
CA ALA A 7 -12.36 -9.65 -4.50
C ALA A 7 -11.28 -9.02 -3.59
N TYR A 8 -11.10 -7.70 -3.67
CA TYR A 8 -10.14 -6.94 -2.86
C TYR A 8 -10.79 -6.22 -1.68
N ARG A 9 -12.09 -6.45 -1.44
CA ARG A 9 -12.79 -5.85 -0.30
C ARG A 9 -12.64 -6.70 0.93
N ILE A 10 -12.42 -6.03 2.04
CA ILE A 10 -12.40 -6.65 3.37
C ILE A 10 -13.82 -6.55 3.92
N HIS A 11 -14.50 -7.69 4.06
CA HIS A 11 -15.91 -7.75 4.48
C HIS A 11 -16.08 -7.83 5.99
N THR A 12 -15.09 -8.41 6.68
CA THR A 12 -15.11 -8.56 8.14
C THR A 12 -14.13 -7.57 8.75
N GLU A 13 -14.52 -6.94 9.84
CA GLU A 13 -13.64 -6.03 10.57
C GLU A 13 -12.36 -6.74 11.02
N PRO A 14 -11.18 -6.31 10.55
CA PRO A 14 -9.94 -6.82 11.08
C PRO A 14 -9.75 -6.36 12.52
N TYR A 15 -9.36 -7.25 13.42
CA TYR A 15 -9.02 -6.84 14.77
C TYR A 15 -7.77 -5.96 14.75
N TYR A 16 -7.93 -4.72 15.15
CA TYR A 16 -6.84 -3.76 15.28
C TYR A 16 -7.00 -2.95 16.57
N ARG A 17 -5.97 -2.98 17.39
CA ARG A 17 -5.93 -2.16 18.63
C ARG A 17 -5.18 -0.86 18.35
N CYS A 18 -5.92 0.22 18.29
CA CYS A 18 -5.35 1.56 18.13
C CYS A 18 -4.51 1.90 19.38
N VAL A 19 -3.30 2.39 19.17
CA VAL A 19 -2.36 2.74 20.25
C VAL A 19 -2.34 4.25 20.49
N ASP A 20 -2.32 5.02 19.38
CA ASP A 20 -2.29 6.47 19.39
C ASP A 20 -3.38 7.05 18.47
N ASP A 21 -3.08 8.12 17.77
CA ASP A 21 -3.99 8.83 16.86
C ASP A 21 -3.79 8.42 15.37
N GLU A 22 -3.12 7.28 15.10
CA GLU A 22 -2.78 6.83 13.75
C GLU A 22 -4.00 6.65 12.86
N VAL A 23 -5.14 6.24 13.43
CA VAL A 23 -6.40 6.09 12.69
C VAL A 23 -6.92 7.45 12.23
N ALA A 24 -6.97 8.43 13.13
CA ALA A 24 -7.44 9.78 12.80
C ALA A 24 -6.53 10.48 11.80
N LEU A 25 -5.21 10.32 11.97
CA LEU A 25 -4.22 10.86 11.04
C LEU A 25 -4.33 10.25 9.64
N PHE A 26 -4.57 8.93 9.55
CA PHE A 26 -4.77 8.28 8.26
C PHE A 26 -6.07 8.74 7.58
N GLU A 27 -7.18 8.85 8.31
CA GLU A 27 -8.45 9.38 7.79
C GLU A 27 -8.28 10.81 7.26
N ALA A 28 -7.59 11.67 8.03
CA ALA A 28 -7.29 13.03 7.60
C ALA A 28 -6.44 13.05 6.32
N ALA A 29 -5.38 12.23 6.25
CA ALA A 29 -4.55 12.10 5.06
C ALA A 29 -5.34 11.58 3.85
N TYR A 30 -6.20 10.58 4.05
CA TYR A 30 -7.07 10.05 3.01
C TYR A 30 -8.02 11.11 2.44
N SER A 31 -8.63 11.93 3.32
CA SER A 31 -9.56 13.00 2.91
C SER A 31 -8.92 14.03 1.97
N VAL A 32 -7.64 14.32 2.18
CA VAL A 32 -6.85 15.25 1.34
C VAL A 32 -6.04 14.53 0.27
N ARG A 33 -6.22 13.20 0.12
CA ARG A 33 -5.52 12.35 -0.87
C ARG A 33 -4.00 12.36 -0.71
N MET A 34 -3.51 12.49 0.50
CA MET A 34 -2.10 12.44 0.81
C MET A 34 -1.63 10.99 0.84
N PRO A 35 -0.61 10.61 0.06
CA PRO A 35 -0.04 9.27 0.18
C PRO A 35 0.63 9.09 1.54
N MET A 36 0.59 7.86 2.07
CA MET A 36 1.06 7.57 3.43
C MET A 36 2.23 6.60 3.45
N MET A 37 3.17 6.84 4.36
CA MET A 37 4.30 5.97 4.63
C MET A 37 4.25 5.49 6.09
N LEU A 38 4.18 4.17 6.27
CA LEU A 38 4.19 3.52 7.57
C LEU A 38 5.61 3.08 7.89
N LYS A 39 6.21 3.69 8.89
CA LYS A 39 7.57 3.35 9.36
C LYS A 39 7.47 2.52 10.62
N GLY A 40 8.34 1.54 10.75
CA GLY A 40 8.42 0.75 11.98
C GLY A 40 8.97 -0.65 11.74
N PRO A 41 9.32 -1.36 12.81
CA PRO A 41 9.90 -2.70 12.71
C PRO A 41 8.93 -3.71 12.09
N THR A 42 9.44 -4.84 11.64
CA THR A 42 8.62 -5.96 11.18
C THR A 42 7.81 -6.51 12.35
N GLY A 43 6.55 -6.85 12.11
CA GLY A 43 5.67 -7.43 13.14
C GLY A 43 4.98 -6.40 14.06
N CYS A 44 5.17 -5.08 13.88
CA CYS A 44 4.50 -4.06 14.71
C CYS A 44 3.06 -3.71 14.25
N GLY A 45 2.45 -4.50 13.36
CA GLY A 45 1.04 -4.35 13.00
C GLY A 45 0.73 -3.45 11.80
N LYS A 46 1.71 -2.96 11.01
CA LYS A 46 1.49 -2.06 9.86
C LYS A 46 0.49 -2.62 8.84
N THR A 47 0.65 -3.87 8.43
CA THR A 47 -0.24 -4.50 7.45
C THR A 47 -1.65 -4.63 8.00
N ARG A 48 -1.80 -5.06 9.25
CA ARG A 48 -3.11 -5.14 9.93
C ARG A 48 -3.79 -3.77 10.04
N PHE A 49 -3.03 -2.73 10.31
CA PHE A 49 -3.52 -1.36 10.32
C PHE A 49 -4.09 -0.95 8.95
N VAL A 50 -3.38 -1.23 7.86
CA VAL A 50 -3.87 -0.90 6.51
C VAL A 50 -5.14 -1.69 6.16
N GLU A 51 -5.22 -2.97 6.53
CA GLU A 51 -6.42 -3.78 6.39
C GLU A 51 -7.60 -3.16 7.14
N TYR A 52 -7.39 -2.79 8.41
CA TYR A 52 -8.40 -2.12 9.24
C TYR A 52 -8.86 -0.80 8.61
N MET A 53 -7.93 0.03 8.14
CA MET A 53 -8.28 1.31 7.51
C MET A 53 -9.04 1.12 6.19
N ALA A 54 -8.67 0.14 5.37
CA ALA A 54 -9.38 -0.19 4.15
C ALA A 54 -10.82 -0.64 4.42
N TRP A 55 -11.01 -1.50 5.42
CA TRP A 55 -12.33 -1.91 5.90
C TRP A 55 -13.13 -0.70 6.41
N LYS A 56 -12.55 0.09 7.31
CA LYS A 56 -13.19 1.26 7.92
C LYS A 56 -13.63 2.30 6.91
N LEU A 57 -12.81 2.55 5.88
CA LEU A 57 -13.12 3.47 4.78
C LEU A 57 -14.04 2.84 3.71
N GLY A 58 -14.33 1.53 3.79
CA GLY A 58 -15.11 0.80 2.80
C GLY A 58 -14.45 0.77 1.42
N LYS A 59 -13.09 0.76 1.38
CA LYS A 59 -12.32 0.78 0.13
C LYS A 59 -11.66 -0.57 -0.13
N PRO A 60 -11.56 -0.98 -1.41
CA PRO A 60 -10.77 -2.15 -1.77
C PRO A 60 -9.30 -1.94 -1.43
N LEU A 61 -8.62 -3.01 -0.99
CA LEU A 61 -7.20 -3.02 -0.66
C LEU A 61 -6.45 -3.94 -1.61
N ILE A 62 -5.49 -3.39 -2.34
CA ILE A 62 -4.57 -4.16 -3.18
C ILE A 62 -3.20 -4.11 -2.52
N THR A 63 -2.80 -5.23 -1.92
CA THR A 63 -1.50 -5.38 -1.25
C THR A 63 -0.49 -6.01 -2.19
N VAL A 64 0.71 -5.43 -2.23
CA VAL A 64 1.85 -5.92 -3.01
C VAL A 64 3.04 -6.06 -2.08
N ALA A 65 3.51 -7.29 -1.87
CA ALA A 65 4.77 -7.54 -1.18
C ALA A 65 5.93 -7.25 -2.13
N CYS A 66 6.69 -6.23 -1.82
CA CYS A 66 7.83 -5.81 -2.65
C CYS A 66 9.04 -6.72 -2.42
N ASN A 67 9.79 -7.00 -3.48
CA ASN A 67 11.01 -7.79 -3.43
C ASN A 67 11.99 -7.35 -4.53
N GLU A 68 13.23 -7.87 -4.48
CA GLU A 68 14.31 -7.49 -5.40
C GLU A 68 14.07 -7.88 -6.87
N ASP A 69 13.25 -8.91 -7.11
CA ASP A 69 12.96 -9.40 -8.47
C ASP A 69 11.85 -8.59 -9.14
N MET A 70 11.11 -7.79 -8.37
CA MET A 70 10.00 -6.99 -8.85
C MET A 70 10.46 -5.88 -9.78
N THR A 71 9.79 -5.77 -10.92
CA THR A 71 10.00 -4.72 -11.92
C THR A 71 8.84 -3.72 -11.94
N ALA A 72 9.06 -2.55 -12.52
CA ALA A 72 7.99 -1.58 -12.74
C ALA A 72 6.81 -2.17 -13.52
N SER A 73 7.06 -3.10 -14.45
CA SER A 73 6.00 -3.78 -15.22
C SER A 73 5.09 -4.65 -14.35
N ASP A 74 5.59 -5.20 -13.26
CA ASP A 74 4.77 -5.99 -12.34
C ASP A 74 3.78 -5.10 -11.56
N LEU A 75 4.12 -3.85 -11.33
CA LEU A 75 3.22 -2.85 -10.71
C LEU A 75 2.24 -2.23 -11.70
N VAL A 76 2.72 -1.83 -12.89
CA VAL A 76 1.90 -1.05 -13.82
C VAL A 76 1.13 -1.91 -14.81
N GLY A 77 1.67 -3.05 -15.22
CA GLY A 77 1.06 -3.98 -16.17
C GLY A 77 1.97 -4.37 -17.32
N ARG A 78 1.49 -5.33 -18.08
CA ARG A 78 2.23 -5.92 -19.20
C ARG A 78 1.30 -6.45 -20.29
N PHE A 79 1.85 -6.62 -21.49
CA PHE A 79 1.17 -7.35 -22.53
C PHE A 79 1.30 -8.86 -22.28
N LEU A 80 0.19 -9.54 -22.40
CA LEU A 80 0.11 -11.01 -22.40
C LEU A 80 -0.20 -11.46 -23.81
N LEU A 81 0.46 -12.55 -24.24
CA LEU A 81 0.16 -13.24 -25.48
C LEU A 81 -0.65 -14.49 -25.13
N ASP A 82 -1.82 -14.62 -25.71
CA ASP A 82 -2.65 -15.81 -25.61
C ASP A 82 -3.10 -16.29 -27.00
N ALA A 83 -3.93 -17.33 -27.04
CA ALA A 83 -4.41 -17.90 -28.30
C ALA A 83 -5.27 -16.93 -29.15
N GLN A 84 -5.74 -15.85 -28.57
CA GLN A 84 -6.57 -14.82 -29.22
C GLN A 84 -5.74 -13.58 -29.64
N GLY A 85 -4.46 -13.55 -29.29
CA GLY A 85 -3.55 -12.45 -29.62
C GLY A 85 -2.91 -11.78 -28.41
N THR A 86 -2.44 -10.56 -28.59
CA THR A 86 -1.80 -9.77 -27.54
C THR A 86 -2.81 -8.88 -26.84
N ARG A 87 -2.93 -9.03 -25.52
CA ARG A 87 -3.77 -8.18 -24.69
C ARG A 87 -2.99 -7.53 -23.56
N TRP A 88 -3.38 -6.32 -23.18
CA TRP A 88 -2.83 -5.67 -22.01
C TRP A 88 -3.51 -6.18 -20.74
N GLN A 89 -2.71 -6.39 -19.69
CA GLN A 89 -3.19 -6.66 -18.33
C GLN A 89 -2.64 -5.58 -17.39
N ASP A 90 -3.54 -4.84 -16.74
CA ASP A 90 -3.16 -3.89 -15.70
C ASP A 90 -2.50 -4.62 -14.54
N GLY A 91 -1.41 -4.07 -14.02
CA GLY A 91 -0.80 -4.49 -12.76
C GLY A 91 -1.55 -3.92 -11.55
N PRO A 92 -1.20 -4.34 -10.32
CA PRO A 92 -1.90 -3.97 -9.11
C PRO A 92 -1.98 -2.45 -8.88
N LEU A 93 -0.91 -1.71 -9.15
CA LEU A 93 -0.89 -0.26 -9.02
C LEU A 93 -1.81 0.43 -10.04
N ALA A 94 -1.78 -0.01 -11.31
CA ALA A 94 -2.65 0.53 -12.35
C ALA A 94 -4.13 0.22 -12.06
N LEU A 95 -4.41 -1.01 -11.62
CA LEU A 95 -5.75 -1.43 -11.22
C LEU A 95 -6.28 -0.57 -10.06
N ALA A 96 -5.47 -0.38 -9.02
CA ALA A 96 -5.83 0.48 -7.88
C ALA A 96 -6.07 1.93 -8.31
N ALA A 97 -5.14 2.51 -9.09
CA ALA A 97 -5.22 3.88 -9.54
C ALA A 97 -6.46 4.14 -10.41
N ARG A 98 -6.78 3.21 -11.28
CA ARG A 98 -7.92 3.33 -12.21
C ARG A 98 -9.28 3.22 -11.50
N HIS A 99 -9.37 2.38 -10.48
CA HIS A 99 -10.65 2.03 -9.86
C HIS A 99 -10.86 2.56 -8.43
N GLY A 100 -9.88 3.28 -7.87
CA GLY A 100 -10.04 3.93 -6.57
C GLY A 100 -9.84 3.00 -5.37
N ALA A 101 -8.92 2.06 -5.47
CA ALA A 101 -8.50 1.23 -4.35
C ALA A 101 -7.34 1.87 -3.57
N ILE A 102 -7.14 1.42 -2.34
CA ILE A 102 -5.90 1.64 -1.60
C ILE A 102 -4.88 0.65 -2.15
N CYS A 103 -3.74 1.15 -2.63
CA CYS A 103 -2.60 0.33 -3.06
C CYS A 103 -1.54 0.35 -1.96
N TYR A 104 -1.36 -0.78 -1.30
CA TYR A 104 -0.37 -0.94 -0.24
C TYR A 104 0.86 -1.68 -0.78
N LEU A 105 2.00 -0.97 -0.81
CA LEU A 105 3.28 -1.54 -1.19
C LEU A 105 4.06 -1.86 0.09
N ASP A 106 4.03 -3.13 0.46
CA ASP A 106 4.69 -3.61 1.68
C ASP A 106 6.18 -3.81 1.44
N GLU A 107 7.00 -3.36 2.39
CA GLU A 107 8.46 -3.40 2.34
C GLU A 107 9.05 -2.78 1.06
N VAL A 108 8.58 -1.58 0.70
CA VAL A 108 8.90 -0.91 -0.57
C VAL A 108 10.41 -0.74 -0.85
N VAL A 109 11.24 -0.73 0.19
CA VAL A 109 12.71 -0.64 0.06
C VAL A 109 13.36 -1.93 -0.43
N GLU A 110 12.66 -3.07 -0.37
CA GLU A 110 13.15 -4.32 -0.94
C GLU A 110 13.03 -4.32 -2.48
N ALA A 111 12.14 -3.50 -3.02
CA ALA A 111 12.04 -3.33 -4.47
C ALA A 111 13.25 -2.55 -5.02
N ARG A 112 13.53 -2.76 -6.29
CA ARG A 112 14.55 -2.00 -7.02
C ARG A 112 14.17 -0.52 -7.08
N GLN A 113 15.19 0.37 -7.08
CA GLN A 113 14.96 1.81 -7.11
C GLN A 113 14.17 2.29 -8.34
N ASP A 114 14.37 1.66 -9.50
CA ASP A 114 13.63 1.95 -10.72
C ASP A 114 12.14 1.61 -10.59
N THR A 115 11.82 0.55 -9.85
CA THR A 115 10.45 0.17 -9.54
C THR A 115 9.74 1.21 -8.68
N THR A 116 10.42 1.79 -7.68
CA THR A 116 9.82 2.79 -6.81
C THR A 116 9.56 4.14 -7.48
N VAL A 117 10.27 4.46 -8.55
CA VAL A 117 10.08 5.73 -9.29
C VAL A 117 8.72 5.81 -9.97
N VAL A 118 8.14 4.66 -10.33
CA VAL A 118 6.82 4.62 -11.03
C VAL A 118 5.67 5.19 -10.19
N ILE A 119 5.81 5.20 -8.85
CA ILE A 119 4.78 5.77 -7.97
C ILE A 119 4.82 7.31 -7.89
N HIS A 120 5.94 7.96 -8.26
CA HIS A 120 6.11 9.40 -8.06
C HIS A 120 5.03 10.26 -8.72
N PRO A 121 4.61 10.04 -9.97
CA PRO A 121 3.57 10.86 -10.58
C PRO A 121 2.18 10.69 -9.95
N LEU A 122 1.97 9.58 -9.21
CA LEU A 122 0.75 9.35 -8.44
C LEU A 122 0.75 10.04 -7.08
N THR A 123 1.93 10.36 -6.55
CA THR A 123 2.13 10.95 -5.22
C THR A 123 2.30 12.47 -5.24
N ASP A 124 2.19 13.09 -6.39
CA ASP A 124 2.17 14.54 -6.55
C ASP A 124 0.80 15.04 -7.08
N ASN A 125 0.68 16.35 -7.24
CA ASN A 125 -0.57 17.02 -7.66
C ASN A 125 -1.11 16.54 -9.02
N ARG A 126 -0.27 15.92 -9.85
CA ARG A 126 -0.69 15.39 -11.16
C ARG A 126 -1.60 14.18 -11.02
N ARG A 127 -1.34 13.31 -10.02
CA ARG A 127 -2.09 12.09 -9.76
C ARG A 127 -2.32 11.27 -11.02
N VAL A 128 -1.25 11.00 -11.76
CA VAL A 128 -1.27 10.24 -13.01
C VAL A 128 -0.31 9.07 -12.98
N LEU A 129 -0.64 8.02 -13.71
CA LEU A 129 0.23 6.86 -13.91
C LEU A 129 0.48 6.68 -15.42
N PRO A 130 1.70 6.93 -15.91
CA PRO A 130 2.06 6.62 -17.28
C PRO A 130 2.18 5.11 -17.48
N LEU A 131 1.43 4.57 -18.42
CA LEU A 131 1.57 3.19 -18.92
C LEU A 131 2.34 3.26 -20.24
N GLU A 132 3.66 3.48 -20.17
CA GLU A 132 4.50 3.78 -21.33
C GLU A 132 4.40 2.71 -22.44
N LYS A 133 4.44 1.43 -22.05
CA LYS A 133 4.32 0.31 -23.01
C LYS A 133 2.96 0.25 -23.70
N LYS A 134 1.92 0.77 -23.07
CA LYS A 134 0.55 0.83 -23.62
C LYS A 134 0.28 2.14 -24.37
N GLY A 135 1.10 3.17 -24.14
CA GLY A 135 0.86 4.51 -24.66
C GLY A 135 -0.34 5.21 -24.02
N GLU A 136 -0.65 4.90 -22.77
CA GLU A 136 -1.80 5.44 -22.02
C GLU A 136 -1.33 6.20 -20.78
N LEU A 137 -2.06 7.27 -20.45
CA LEU A 137 -1.89 8.00 -19.20
C LEU A 137 -3.15 7.81 -18.35
N VAL A 138 -3.02 7.06 -17.27
CA VAL A 138 -4.11 6.81 -16.32
C VAL A 138 -4.19 7.96 -15.32
N LYS A 139 -5.30 8.66 -15.28
CA LYS A 139 -5.61 9.62 -14.20
C LYS A 139 -6.14 8.84 -13.01
N ALA A 140 -5.52 9.02 -11.84
CA ALA A 140 -5.93 8.31 -10.64
C ALA A 140 -7.34 8.71 -10.20
N HIS A 141 -8.13 7.70 -9.85
CA HIS A 141 -9.46 7.88 -9.28
C HIS A 141 -9.40 8.77 -8.01
N PRO A 142 -10.43 9.57 -7.71
CA PRO A 142 -10.46 10.38 -6.49
C PRO A 142 -10.21 9.60 -5.20
N ASP A 143 -10.72 8.37 -5.11
CA ASP A 143 -10.59 7.48 -3.95
C ASP A 143 -9.27 6.72 -3.89
N PHE A 144 -8.44 6.79 -4.92
CA PHE A 144 -7.15 6.12 -4.94
C PHE A 144 -6.18 6.71 -3.92
N GLN A 145 -5.54 5.85 -3.14
CA GLN A 145 -4.42 6.22 -2.28
C GLN A 145 -3.29 5.20 -2.37
N VAL A 146 -2.06 5.69 -2.38
CA VAL A 146 -0.85 4.88 -2.20
C VAL A 146 -0.46 4.89 -0.73
N VAL A 147 -0.22 3.70 -0.20
CA VAL A 147 0.38 3.48 1.12
C VAL A 147 1.63 2.65 0.94
N ILE A 148 2.72 3.02 1.56
CA ILE A 148 3.97 2.25 1.54
C ILE A 148 4.38 1.88 2.95
N SER A 149 5.01 0.74 3.13
CA SER A 149 5.69 0.41 4.39
C SER A 149 7.20 0.47 4.24
N TYR A 150 7.84 0.79 5.33
CA TYR A 150 9.27 0.96 5.41
C TYR A 150 9.79 0.59 6.80
N ASN A 151 10.82 -0.24 6.84
CA ASN A 151 11.48 -0.63 8.08
C ASN A 151 12.87 0.02 8.16
N PRO A 152 13.07 1.05 8.99
CA PRO A 152 14.34 1.78 9.05
C PRO A 152 15.48 1.02 9.75
N GLY A 153 15.20 -0.07 10.48
CA GLY A 153 16.16 -0.72 11.37
C GLY A 153 16.90 -1.94 10.81
N TYR A 154 16.43 -2.54 9.73
CA TYR A 154 16.96 -3.82 9.22
C TYR A 154 17.91 -3.69 8.03
N GLN A 155 18.18 -2.47 7.58
CA GLN A 155 18.83 -2.30 6.29
C GLN A 155 20.27 -1.82 6.41
N SER A 156 21.13 -2.47 5.63
CA SER A 156 22.45 -1.92 5.31
C SER A 156 22.29 -0.48 4.85
N LEU A 157 23.24 0.38 5.17
CA LEU A 157 23.32 1.79 4.75
C LEU A 157 23.11 2.05 3.23
N MET A 158 22.94 0.98 2.45
CA MET A 158 22.80 1.02 0.98
C MET A 158 21.35 0.94 0.46
N LYS A 159 20.38 0.51 1.29
CA LYS A 159 18.97 0.39 0.87
C LYS A 159 18.09 1.34 1.70
N ASP A 160 18.04 2.59 1.34
CA ASP A 160 17.09 3.57 1.90
C ASP A 160 16.30 4.25 0.78
N LEU A 161 15.08 4.69 1.11
CA LEU A 161 14.29 5.48 0.19
C LEU A 161 14.98 6.82 -0.09
N LYS A 162 15.02 7.20 -1.36
CA LYS A 162 15.50 8.52 -1.75
C LYS A 162 14.73 9.62 -1.02
N GLN A 163 15.40 10.67 -0.60
CA GLN A 163 14.78 11.82 0.05
C GLN A 163 13.62 12.39 -0.76
N SER A 164 13.76 12.43 -2.08
CA SER A 164 12.70 12.88 -2.99
C SER A 164 11.44 12.01 -2.94
N THR A 165 11.56 10.72 -2.61
CA THR A 165 10.42 9.84 -2.38
C THR A 165 9.80 10.12 -1.02
N LYS A 166 10.62 10.17 0.05
CA LYS A 166 10.14 10.41 1.42
C LYS A 166 9.33 11.70 1.56
N GLN A 167 9.77 12.77 0.92
CA GLN A 167 9.11 14.11 0.97
C GLN A 167 7.71 14.15 0.35
N ARG A 168 7.29 13.09 -0.34
CA ARG A 168 5.97 13.01 -1.00
C ARG A 168 4.91 12.37 -0.12
N PHE A 169 5.29 11.80 1.03
CA PHE A 169 4.43 11.01 1.88
C PHE A 169 4.24 11.66 3.25
N GLY A 170 3.01 11.62 3.75
CA GLY A 170 2.78 11.73 5.19
C GLY A 170 3.33 10.48 5.88
N ALA A 171 3.96 10.61 7.02
CA ALA A 171 4.57 9.49 7.73
C ALA A 171 3.88 9.21 9.05
N LEU A 172 3.63 7.93 9.32
CA LEU A 172 3.23 7.39 10.63
C LEU A 172 4.34 6.47 11.13
N ASP A 173 4.75 6.68 12.37
CA ASP A 173 5.77 5.88 13.03
C ASP A 173 5.09 4.81 13.90
N PHE A 174 5.34 3.53 13.59
CA PHE A 174 4.84 2.37 14.31
C PHE A 174 5.93 1.83 15.22
N GLN A 175 5.56 1.49 16.45
CA GLN A 175 6.38 0.82 17.43
C GLN A 175 5.75 -0.52 17.81
N TYR A 176 6.48 -1.37 18.49
CA TYR A 176 5.88 -2.54 19.12
C TYR A 176 4.86 -2.09 20.16
N PRO A 177 3.71 -2.74 20.26
CA PRO A 177 2.72 -2.42 21.29
C PRO A 177 3.29 -2.68 22.70
N SER A 178 2.68 -2.10 23.72
CA SER A 178 3.02 -2.44 25.09
C SER A 178 2.69 -3.92 25.36
N HIS A 179 3.34 -4.51 26.36
CA HIS A 179 3.10 -5.90 26.74
C HIS A 179 1.62 -6.19 26.99
N GLU A 180 0.89 -5.25 27.60
CA GLU A 180 -0.54 -5.40 27.87
C GLU A 180 -1.35 -5.49 26.58
N VAL A 181 -1.10 -4.59 25.63
CA VAL A 181 -1.75 -4.58 24.31
C VAL A 181 -1.37 -5.82 23.50
N GLU A 182 -0.12 -6.26 23.58
CA GLU A 182 0.34 -7.47 22.91
C GLU A 182 -0.38 -8.71 23.45
N CYS A 183 -0.57 -8.83 24.77
CA CYS A 183 -1.35 -9.90 25.38
C CYS A 183 -2.81 -9.86 24.88
N GLU A 184 -3.46 -8.68 24.86
CA GLU A 184 -4.83 -8.55 24.33
C GLU A 184 -4.92 -9.06 22.87
N ILE A 185 -3.96 -8.71 22.04
CA ILE A 185 -3.91 -9.13 20.63
C ILE A 185 -3.76 -10.65 20.54
N ILE A 186 -2.84 -11.23 21.32
CA ILE A 186 -2.59 -12.69 21.33
C ILE A 186 -3.85 -13.45 21.77
N VAL A 187 -4.48 -13.02 22.87
CA VAL A 187 -5.73 -13.63 23.38
C VAL A 187 -6.83 -13.59 22.30
N HIS A 188 -6.98 -12.45 21.65
CA HIS A 188 -8.00 -12.30 20.60
C HIS A 188 -7.72 -13.20 19.38
N GLU A 189 -6.48 -13.24 18.89
CA GLU A 189 -6.10 -13.99 17.68
C GLU A 189 -6.04 -15.51 17.93
N THR A 190 -5.69 -15.94 19.12
CA THR A 190 -5.53 -17.36 19.44
C THR A 190 -6.72 -17.99 20.16
N GLY A 191 -7.57 -17.19 20.80
CA GLY A 191 -8.66 -17.66 21.65
C GLY A 191 -8.19 -18.33 22.96
N VAL A 192 -6.93 -18.14 23.34
CA VAL A 192 -6.38 -18.68 24.59
C VAL A 192 -6.72 -17.69 25.70
N ASP A 193 -7.33 -18.18 26.81
CA ASP A 193 -7.51 -17.39 28.01
C ASP A 193 -6.16 -17.03 28.63
N ALA A 194 -6.03 -15.78 29.07
CA ALA A 194 -4.80 -15.23 29.64
C ALA A 194 -4.52 -15.75 31.05
#